data_66b6fc42b973a8e1243bbf35fe205819
#
_entry.id   66b6fc42b973a8e1243bbf35fe205819
#
_cell.length_a   1.000
_cell.length_b   1.000
_cell.length_c   1.000
_cell.angle_alpha   90.00
_cell.angle_beta   90.00
_cell.angle_gamma   90.00
#
_symmetry.space_group_name_H-M   'P 1'
#
loop_
_entity.id
_entity.type
_entity.pdbx_description
1 polymer ?
#
loop_
_entity_poly.entity_id
_entity_poly.type
_entity_poly.pdbx_seq_one_letter_code
_entity_poly.pdbx_strand_id
1 'polypeptide(L)'
;METIASLIVLVARAADKNRINDRKALIINMQKSNQQGSKAIVLVHGGFVDGSGWAGVYNILKEKGYNVAVVQDPTKSLAEDVAFTKSAIDSLKSEVVLVGHSYGGVVITEAGTHPQVTDLVYIAAFAPDKGESVSSLIANPPPGAPVPPILPPQEGYLFLDRAKFAASFAADVEPGTALFMADSQVPWALTPYPVQSLNPRGKPSRATTW
;
A
#
# COMPACT_ATOMS: atom_id res chain seq x y z
N MET A 1 -27.14 -24.65 8.23
CA MET A 1 -26.78 -23.46 9.07
C MET A 1 -26.58 -23.96 10.50
N GLU A 2 -25.36 -24.34 10.84
CA GLU A 2 -25.00 -24.70 12.21
C GLU A 2 -24.72 -23.42 12.99
N THR A 3 -25.44 -23.23 14.07
CA THR A 3 -25.38 -22.03 14.90
C THR A 3 -24.13 -22.05 15.79
N ILE A 4 -23.58 -20.88 16.09
CA ILE A 4 -22.42 -20.63 16.97
C ILE A 4 -22.55 -21.38 18.33
N ALA A 5 -23.75 -21.67 18.79
CA ALA A 5 -24.04 -22.45 20.00
C ALA A 5 -23.55 -23.91 19.92
N SER A 6 -23.58 -24.54 18.73
CA SER A 6 -23.08 -25.92 18.53
C SER A 6 -21.59 -26.02 18.66
N LEU A 7 -20.84 -24.93 18.31
CA LEU A 7 -19.41 -24.87 18.42
C LEU A 7 -18.89 -24.78 19.85
N ILE A 8 -19.65 -24.13 20.76
CA ILE A 8 -19.28 -23.94 22.16
C ILE A 8 -19.45 -25.24 22.98
N VAL A 9 -20.46 -26.03 22.67
CA VAL A 9 -20.70 -27.33 23.38
C VAL A 9 -19.64 -28.38 23.02
N LEU A 10 -19.04 -28.30 21.81
CA LEU A 10 -17.99 -29.21 21.38
C LEU A 10 -16.65 -28.92 22.09
N VAL A 11 -16.43 -27.70 22.57
CA VAL A 11 -15.21 -27.28 23.28
C VAL A 11 -15.14 -27.83 24.72
N ALA A 12 -16.27 -28.07 25.36
CA ALA A 12 -16.35 -28.46 26.78
C ALA A 12 -16.07 -29.94 27.07
N ARG A 13 -15.95 -30.84 26.08
CA ARG A 13 -15.87 -32.30 26.26
C ARG A 13 -14.56 -32.99 25.96
N ALA A 14 -13.40 -32.31 25.90
CA ALA A 14 -12.17 -32.93 25.48
C ALA A 14 -10.97 -32.65 26.38
N ALA A 15 -10.82 -33.43 27.43
CA ALA A 15 -9.63 -33.55 28.26
C ALA A 15 -8.69 -34.69 27.74
N ASP A 16 -8.44 -34.80 26.42
CA ASP A 16 -7.52 -35.77 25.85
C ASP A 16 -6.46 -35.03 25.01
N LYS A 17 -5.18 -35.23 25.35
CA LYS A 17 -4.03 -34.58 24.71
C LYS A 17 -3.99 -34.79 23.18
N ASN A 18 -4.40 -35.95 22.70
CA ASN A 18 -4.44 -36.24 21.26
C ASN A 18 -5.52 -35.39 20.56
N ARG A 19 -6.69 -35.21 21.15
CA ARG A 19 -7.74 -34.34 20.61
C ARG A 19 -7.37 -32.87 20.59
N ILE A 20 -6.51 -32.39 21.48
CA ILE A 20 -6.01 -31.01 21.48
C ILE A 20 -5.07 -30.79 20.28
N ASN A 21 -4.21 -31.74 19.95
CA ASN A 21 -3.31 -31.68 18.80
C ASN A 21 -4.07 -31.75 17.47
N ASP A 22 -5.07 -32.63 17.36
CA ASP A 22 -5.93 -32.72 16.18
C ASP A 22 -6.75 -31.44 15.95
N ARG A 23 -7.22 -30.81 17.04
CA ARG A 23 -7.91 -29.50 16.96
C ARG A 23 -6.97 -28.36 16.57
N LYS A 24 -5.76 -28.33 17.11
CA LYS A 24 -4.75 -27.34 16.66
C LYS A 24 -4.43 -27.52 15.18
N ALA A 25 -4.23 -28.76 14.73
CA ALA A 25 -4.02 -29.07 13.33
C ALA A 25 -5.21 -28.68 12.44
N LEU A 26 -6.44 -28.93 12.90
CA LEU A 26 -7.68 -28.54 12.21
C LEU A 26 -7.83 -27.02 12.13
N ILE A 27 -7.58 -26.30 13.23
CA ILE A 27 -7.63 -24.84 13.28
C ILE A 27 -6.54 -24.26 12.36
N ILE A 28 -5.31 -24.79 12.38
CA ILE A 28 -4.21 -24.38 11.49
C ILE A 28 -4.58 -24.65 10.02
N ASN A 29 -5.21 -25.80 9.73
CA ASN A 29 -5.65 -26.13 8.37
C ASN A 29 -6.83 -25.28 7.93
N MET A 30 -7.80 -24.97 8.80
CA MET A 30 -8.89 -24.02 8.51
C MET A 30 -8.37 -22.60 8.31
N GLN A 31 -7.38 -22.15 9.07
CA GLN A 31 -6.71 -20.88 8.86
C GLN A 31 -5.91 -20.87 7.55
N LYS A 32 -5.23 -21.97 7.22
CA LYS A 32 -4.56 -22.12 5.92
C LYS A 32 -5.54 -22.16 4.73
N SER A 33 -6.66 -22.86 4.85
CA SER A 33 -7.68 -22.91 3.79
C SER A 33 -8.40 -21.56 3.59
N ASN A 34 -8.60 -20.78 4.66
CA ASN A 34 -9.10 -19.41 4.56
C ASN A 34 -8.06 -18.45 3.93
N GLN A 35 -6.76 -18.70 4.10
CA GLN A 35 -5.70 -17.92 3.46
C GLN A 35 -5.46 -18.32 1.99
N GLN A 36 -5.83 -19.53 1.59
CA GLN A 36 -5.54 -20.05 0.24
C GLN A 36 -6.49 -19.50 -0.84
N GLY A 37 -7.52 -18.75 -0.46
CA GLY A 37 -8.46 -18.08 -1.38
C GLY A 37 -8.55 -16.57 -1.24
N SER A 38 -7.87 -15.95 -0.26
CA SER A 38 -7.89 -14.51 -0.08
C SER A 38 -6.75 -13.84 -0.85
N LYS A 39 -7.08 -12.78 -1.62
CA LYS A 39 -6.08 -11.95 -2.27
C LYS A 39 -5.15 -11.34 -1.21
N ALA A 40 -3.86 -11.28 -1.50
CA ALA A 40 -2.92 -10.51 -0.70
C ALA A 40 -3.02 -9.01 -1.03
N ILE A 41 -2.59 -8.18 -0.11
CA ILE A 41 -2.60 -6.72 -0.26
C ILE A 41 -1.16 -6.23 -0.19
N VAL A 42 -0.76 -5.43 -1.18
CA VAL A 42 0.55 -4.77 -1.21
C VAL A 42 0.32 -3.27 -1.08
N LEU A 43 0.90 -2.67 -0.04
CA LEU A 43 0.79 -1.25 0.28
C LEU A 43 2.05 -0.52 -0.20
N VAL A 44 1.87 0.49 -1.04
CA VAL A 44 2.93 1.26 -1.69
C VAL A 44 2.82 2.73 -1.26
N HIS A 45 3.87 3.26 -0.62
CA HIS A 45 3.90 4.62 -0.09
C HIS A 45 4.17 5.67 -1.19
N GLY A 46 3.99 6.94 -0.84
CA GLY A 46 4.27 8.09 -1.71
C GLY A 46 5.70 8.60 -1.61
N GLY A 47 6.00 9.69 -2.29
CA GLY A 47 7.23 10.44 -2.09
C GLY A 47 7.32 11.06 -0.69
N PHE A 48 8.51 11.43 -0.25
CA PHE A 48 8.84 12.06 1.03
C PHE A 48 8.72 11.18 2.27
N VAL A 49 8.04 10.05 2.20
CA VAL A 49 7.75 9.13 3.32
C VAL A 49 8.17 7.71 2.96
N ASP A 50 8.14 6.84 3.95
CA ASP A 50 8.40 5.40 3.79
C ASP A 50 7.15 4.57 4.12
N GLY A 51 7.31 3.25 4.13
CA GLY A 51 6.23 2.33 4.42
C GLY A 51 5.68 2.39 5.83
N SER A 52 6.35 3.05 6.79
CA SER A 52 5.88 3.14 8.17
C SER A 52 4.55 3.89 8.30
N GLY A 53 4.26 4.81 7.37
CA GLY A 53 2.98 5.50 7.30
C GLY A 53 1.77 4.58 7.10
N TRP A 54 2.00 3.35 6.63
CA TRP A 54 0.96 2.34 6.48
C TRP A 54 0.66 1.54 7.75
N ALA A 55 1.38 1.74 8.87
CA ALA A 55 1.29 0.90 10.07
C ALA A 55 -0.15 0.75 10.59
N GLY A 56 -0.93 1.83 10.63
CA GLY A 56 -2.34 1.79 11.07
C GLY A 56 -3.21 0.92 10.16
N VAL A 57 -3.13 1.12 8.85
CA VAL A 57 -3.87 0.33 7.85
C VAL A 57 -3.42 -1.14 7.88
N TYR A 58 -2.11 -1.37 7.96
CA TYR A 58 -1.52 -2.70 8.07
C TYR A 58 -2.11 -3.47 9.26
N ASN A 59 -2.16 -2.88 10.44
CA ASN A 59 -2.68 -3.53 11.64
C ASN A 59 -4.14 -3.95 11.46
N ILE A 60 -5.00 -3.06 10.95
CA ILE A 60 -6.42 -3.33 10.69
C ILE A 60 -6.57 -4.49 9.69
N LEU A 61 -5.78 -4.50 8.62
CA LEU A 61 -5.84 -5.56 7.61
C LEU A 61 -5.36 -6.90 8.18
N LYS A 62 -4.31 -6.88 9.01
CA LYS A 62 -3.81 -8.10 9.70
C LYS A 62 -4.83 -8.66 10.68
N GLU A 63 -5.51 -7.82 11.46
CA GLU A 63 -6.60 -8.23 12.36
C GLU A 63 -7.77 -8.87 11.60
N LYS A 64 -8.02 -8.41 10.37
CA LYS A 64 -9.03 -9.01 9.48
C LYS A 64 -8.54 -10.27 8.76
N GLY A 65 -7.31 -10.72 9.00
CA GLY A 65 -6.77 -11.98 8.46
C GLY A 65 -6.17 -11.87 7.06
N TYR A 66 -6.00 -10.66 6.51
CA TYR A 66 -5.35 -10.50 5.20
C TYR A 66 -3.85 -10.79 5.25
N ASN A 67 -3.34 -11.34 4.14
CA ASN A 67 -1.90 -11.36 3.89
C ASN A 67 -1.49 -9.98 3.33
N VAL A 68 -0.59 -9.29 4.03
CA VAL A 68 -0.21 -7.91 3.70
C VAL A 68 1.29 -7.78 3.61
N ALA A 69 1.77 -7.15 2.56
CA ALA A 69 3.14 -6.66 2.43
C ALA A 69 3.14 -5.12 2.33
N VAL A 70 4.16 -4.49 2.90
CA VAL A 70 4.43 -3.05 2.78
C VAL A 70 5.74 -2.90 2.02
N VAL A 71 5.70 -2.18 0.91
CA VAL A 71 6.89 -1.94 0.09
C VAL A 71 7.70 -0.80 0.70
N GLN A 72 9.01 -0.91 0.62
CA GLN A 72 9.95 0.16 0.93
C GLN A 72 10.60 0.61 -0.38
N ASP A 73 9.93 1.53 -1.06
CA ASP A 73 10.42 2.07 -2.32
C ASP A 73 11.59 3.02 -2.06
N PRO A 74 12.73 2.90 -2.79
CA PRO A 74 13.88 3.77 -2.61
C PRO A 74 13.63 5.22 -3.07
N THR A 75 12.54 5.48 -3.81
CA THR A 75 12.15 6.80 -4.34
C THR A 75 13.23 7.52 -5.18
N LYS A 76 14.13 6.73 -5.78
CA LYS A 76 15.23 7.21 -6.64
C LYS A 76 14.86 7.24 -8.11
N SER A 77 14.06 6.28 -8.54
CA SER A 77 13.53 6.22 -9.90
C SER A 77 12.27 5.36 -9.96
N LEU A 78 11.36 5.68 -10.88
CA LEU A 78 10.16 4.87 -11.08
C LEU A 78 10.49 3.41 -11.40
N ALA A 79 11.56 3.17 -12.17
CA ALA A 79 11.96 1.82 -12.55
C ALA A 79 12.40 0.98 -11.34
N GLU A 80 13.16 1.57 -10.41
CA GLU A 80 13.57 0.89 -9.18
C GLU A 80 12.37 0.63 -8.27
N ASP A 81 11.52 1.63 -8.05
CA ASP A 81 10.34 1.53 -7.20
C ASP A 81 9.37 0.44 -7.71
N VAL A 82 9.17 0.39 -9.04
CA VAL A 82 8.39 -0.68 -9.69
C VAL A 82 9.05 -2.05 -9.51
N ALA A 83 10.38 -2.14 -9.58
CA ALA A 83 11.10 -3.40 -9.37
C ALA A 83 10.96 -3.90 -7.93
N PHE A 84 11.08 -3.02 -6.93
CA PHE A 84 10.84 -3.35 -5.52
C PHE A 84 9.40 -3.80 -5.28
N THR A 85 8.42 -3.08 -5.84
CA THR A 85 7.00 -3.45 -5.75
C THR A 85 6.75 -4.82 -6.39
N LYS A 86 7.28 -5.11 -7.59
CA LYS A 86 7.15 -6.43 -8.23
C LYS A 86 7.80 -7.55 -7.42
N SER A 87 8.95 -7.31 -6.81
CA SER A 87 9.60 -8.27 -5.91
C SER A 87 8.73 -8.60 -4.69
N ALA A 88 8.04 -7.60 -4.13
CA ALA A 88 7.08 -7.83 -3.04
C ALA A 88 5.88 -8.68 -3.51
N ILE A 89 5.36 -8.43 -4.72
CA ILE A 89 4.28 -9.24 -5.31
C ILE A 89 4.71 -10.70 -5.46
N ASP A 90 5.89 -10.95 -6.04
CA ASP A 90 6.43 -12.29 -6.28
C ASP A 90 6.56 -13.11 -5.00
N SER A 91 6.86 -12.45 -3.87
CA SER A 91 7.01 -13.11 -2.57
C SER A 91 5.71 -13.69 -2.02
N LEU A 92 4.55 -13.19 -2.47
CA LEU A 92 3.25 -13.51 -1.86
C LEU A 92 2.57 -14.76 -2.44
N LYS A 93 2.94 -15.22 -3.62
CA LYS A 93 2.43 -16.44 -4.28
C LYS A 93 0.90 -16.55 -4.31
N SER A 94 0.20 -15.42 -4.44
CA SER A 94 -1.27 -15.32 -4.47
C SER A 94 -1.69 -14.19 -5.40
N GLU A 95 -2.98 -14.11 -5.72
CA GLU A 95 -3.53 -12.89 -6.34
C GLU A 95 -3.32 -11.69 -5.41
N VAL A 96 -3.07 -10.52 -6.00
CA VAL A 96 -2.67 -9.32 -5.27
C VAL A 96 -3.57 -8.13 -5.64
N VAL A 97 -3.97 -7.40 -4.60
CA VAL A 97 -4.49 -6.04 -4.71
C VAL A 97 -3.36 -5.08 -4.39
N LEU A 98 -2.99 -4.19 -5.33
CA LEU A 98 -2.04 -3.11 -5.07
C LEU A 98 -2.77 -1.88 -4.56
N VAL A 99 -2.26 -1.28 -3.50
CA VAL A 99 -2.78 -0.03 -2.91
C VAL A 99 -1.67 1.00 -2.94
N GLY A 100 -1.87 2.11 -3.62
CA GLY A 100 -0.89 3.18 -3.75
C GLY A 100 -1.40 4.51 -3.19
N HIS A 101 -0.56 5.20 -2.42
CA HIS A 101 -0.81 6.55 -1.94
C HIS A 101 0.06 7.55 -2.69
N SER A 102 -0.50 8.69 -3.10
CA SER A 102 0.25 9.78 -3.75
C SER A 102 1.07 9.28 -4.95
N TYR A 103 2.40 9.47 -4.96
CA TYR A 103 3.33 8.92 -5.96
C TYR A 103 3.25 7.39 -6.08
N GLY A 104 2.94 6.69 -4.99
CA GLY A 104 2.72 5.24 -5.04
C GLY A 104 1.64 4.81 -6.04
N GLY A 105 0.74 5.72 -6.41
CA GLY A 105 -0.22 5.49 -7.49
C GLY A 105 0.45 5.34 -8.87
N VAL A 106 1.50 6.10 -9.15
CA VAL A 106 2.30 5.94 -10.38
C VAL A 106 3.00 4.58 -10.39
N VAL A 107 3.59 4.22 -9.25
CA VAL A 107 4.29 2.93 -9.09
C VAL A 107 3.34 1.75 -9.32
N ILE A 108 2.14 1.76 -8.68
CA ILE A 108 1.18 0.66 -8.86
C ILE A 108 0.57 0.63 -10.26
N THR A 109 0.50 1.75 -10.97
CA THR A 109 0.04 1.77 -12.37
C THR A 109 0.99 0.95 -13.25
N GLU A 110 2.30 1.12 -13.10
CA GLU A 110 3.31 0.34 -13.84
C GLU A 110 3.43 -1.11 -13.32
N ALA A 111 3.50 -1.30 -12.00
CA ALA A 111 3.57 -2.63 -11.41
C ALA A 111 2.29 -3.46 -11.63
N GLY A 112 1.16 -2.79 -11.88
CA GLY A 112 -0.15 -3.41 -12.11
C GLY A 112 -0.24 -4.29 -13.36
N THR A 113 0.76 -4.23 -14.24
CA THR A 113 0.90 -5.16 -15.37
C THR A 113 1.33 -6.57 -14.94
N HIS A 114 1.75 -6.76 -13.68
CA HIS A 114 2.17 -8.04 -13.14
C HIS A 114 1.04 -9.08 -13.17
N PRO A 115 1.29 -10.35 -13.57
CA PRO A 115 0.25 -11.38 -13.74
C PRO A 115 -0.59 -11.67 -12.48
N GLN A 116 0.02 -11.55 -11.30
CA GLN A 116 -0.67 -11.79 -10.02
C GLN A 116 -1.56 -10.62 -9.59
N VAL A 117 -1.43 -9.42 -10.19
CA VAL A 117 -2.23 -8.25 -9.82
C VAL A 117 -3.61 -8.34 -10.42
N THR A 118 -4.63 -8.27 -9.58
CA THR A 118 -6.05 -8.31 -10.00
C THR A 118 -6.73 -6.95 -9.89
N ASP A 119 -6.32 -6.11 -8.94
CA ASP A 119 -6.96 -4.83 -8.66
C ASP A 119 -5.93 -3.78 -8.25
N LEU A 120 -6.23 -2.51 -8.56
CA LEU A 120 -5.48 -1.33 -8.16
C LEU A 120 -6.38 -0.42 -7.34
N VAL A 121 -5.88 0.05 -6.19
CA VAL A 121 -6.57 1.00 -5.31
C VAL A 121 -5.72 2.25 -5.15
N TYR A 122 -6.26 3.40 -5.51
CA TYR A 122 -5.60 4.69 -5.43
C TYR A 122 -6.17 5.46 -4.23
N ILE A 123 -5.31 5.86 -3.30
CA ILE A 123 -5.68 6.64 -2.11
C ILE A 123 -4.99 7.99 -2.19
N ALA A 124 -5.73 9.07 -2.45
CA ALA A 124 -5.19 10.41 -2.67
C ALA A 124 -3.94 10.36 -3.58
N ALA A 125 -4.03 9.66 -4.71
CA ALA A 125 -2.88 9.22 -5.49
C ALA A 125 -2.97 9.67 -6.96
N PHE A 126 -1.81 9.80 -7.60
CA PHE A 126 -1.72 9.96 -9.05
C PHE A 126 -2.14 8.66 -9.75
N ALA A 127 -2.96 8.78 -10.76
CA ALA A 127 -3.44 7.67 -11.59
C ALA A 127 -3.17 7.98 -13.08
N PRO A 128 -1.89 7.95 -13.50
CA PRO A 128 -1.49 8.36 -14.85
C PRO A 128 -2.03 7.41 -15.93
N ASP A 129 -2.38 7.98 -17.07
CA ASP A 129 -2.51 7.26 -18.32
C ASP A 129 -1.12 7.08 -18.98
N LYS A 130 -1.04 6.20 -19.99
CA LYS A 130 0.22 5.99 -20.74
C LYS A 130 0.74 7.30 -21.33
N GLY A 131 1.99 7.60 -21.07
CA GLY A 131 2.66 8.80 -21.52
C GLY A 131 2.57 9.96 -20.50
N GLU A 132 1.80 9.82 -19.44
CA GLU A 132 1.76 10.82 -18.36
C GLU A 132 2.82 10.54 -17.29
N SER A 133 3.21 11.59 -16.61
CA SER A 133 4.12 11.57 -15.46
C SER A 133 3.56 12.43 -14.33
N VAL A 134 4.12 12.33 -13.13
CA VAL A 134 3.77 13.26 -12.04
C VAL A 134 3.91 14.70 -12.51
N SER A 135 5.02 15.03 -13.18
CA SER A 135 5.28 16.39 -13.68
C SER A 135 4.19 16.88 -14.65
N SER A 136 3.74 16.01 -15.57
CA SER A 136 2.66 16.40 -16.49
C SER A 136 1.32 16.57 -15.80
N LEU A 137 1.01 15.75 -14.80
CA LEU A 137 -0.25 15.80 -14.06
C LEU A 137 -0.37 17.05 -13.16
N ILE A 138 0.76 17.53 -12.63
CA ILE A 138 0.78 18.74 -11.77
C ILE A 138 1.06 20.03 -12.53
N ALA A 139 1.32 19.98 -13.85
CA ALA A 139 1.70 21.14 -14.64
C ALA A 139 0.62 22.23 -14.70
N ASN A 140 -0.66 21.85 -14.62
CA ASN A 140 -1.80 22.75 -14.73
C ASN A 140 -2.77 22.52 -13.56
N PRO A 141 -2.43 22.95 -12.33
CA PRO A 141 -3.30 22.76 -11.19
C PRO A 141 -4.59 23.62 -11.34
N PRO A 142 -5.74 23.15 -10.84
CA PRO A 142 -6.93 23.96 -10.79
C PRO A 142 -6.70 25.28 -10.05
N PRO A 143 -7.36 26.38 -10.42
CA PRO A 143 -7.26 27.64 -9.69
C PRO A 143 -7.59 27.46 -8.20
N GLY A 144 -6.70 27.93 -7.31
CA GLY A 144 -6.87 27.81 -5.87
C GLY A 144 -6.49 26.42 -5.29
N ALA A 145 -5.95 25.52 -6.07
CA ALA A 145 -5.46 24.25 -5.56
C ALA A 145 -4.34 24.48 -4.51
N PRO A 146 -4.37 23.76 -3.38
CA PRO A 146 -3.29 23.86 -2.40
C PRO A 146 -1.95 23.46 -3.02
N VAL A 147 -0.93 24.27 -2.78
CA VAL A 147 0.44 23.96 -3.23
C VAL A 147 1.17 23.30 -2.07
N PRO A 148 1.67 22.06 -2.24
CA PRO A 148 2.46 21.42 -1.20
C PRO A 148 3.76 22.21 -0.98
N PRO A 149 4.23 22.32 0.28
CA PRO A 149 5.41 23.11 0.64
C PRO A 149 6.71 22.39 0.27
N ILE A 150 6.88 22.06 -1.01
CA ILE A 150 8.10 21.42 -1.53
C ILE A 150 9.23 22.45 -1.58
N LEU A 151 10.37 22.11 -1.00
CA LEU A 151 11.58 22.93 -1.07
C LEU A 151 12.22 22.84 -2.47
N PRO A 152 13.03 23.85 -2.86
CA PRO A 152 13.85 23.74 -4.05
C PRO A 152 14.69 22.46 -4.03
N PRO A 153 14.90 21.81 -5.18
CA PRO A 153 15.65 20.56 -5.24
C PRO A 153 17.05 20.69 -4.64
N GLN A 154 17.44 19.69 -3.84
CA GLN A 154 18.79 19.56 -3.27
C GLN A 154 19.43 18.31 -3.85
N GLU A 155 20.51 18.46 -4.61
CA GLU A 155 21.22 17.36 -5.27
C GLU A 155 20.30 16.43 -6.11
N GLY A 156 19.25 17.02 -6.72
CA GLY A 156 18.28 16.28 -7.54
C GLY A 156 17.13 15.64 -6.76
N TYR A 157 17.07 15.84 -5.45
CA TYR A 157 15.99 15.34 -4.60
C TYR A 157 15.11 16.46 -4.06
N LEU A 158 13.84 16.12 -3.87
CA LEU A 158 12.83 16.98 -3.28
C LEU A 158 12.56 16.59 -1.83
N PHE A 159 12.22 17.60 -1.03
CA PHE A 159 11.79 17.49 0.37
C PHE A 159 10.64 18.44 0.63
N LEU A 160 9.78 18.11 1.58
CA LEU A 160 8.82 19.05 2.14
C LEU A 160 9.48 19.93 3.20
N ASP A 161 9.03 21.18 3.30
CA ASP A 161 9.41 22.07 4.40
C ASP A 161 8.97 21.45 5.74
N ARG A 162 9.95 21.14 6.59
CA ARG A 162 9.71 20.48 7.89
C ARG A 162 8.77 21.28 8.79
N ALA A 163 8.89 22.60 8.79
CA ALA A 163 8.05 23.46 9.63
C ALA A 163 6.56 23.45 9.19
N LYS A 164 6.30 23.10 7.92
CA LYS A 164 4.96 23.03 7.35
C LYS A 164 4.45 21.60 7.17
N PHE A 165 5.29 20.61 7.44
CA PHE A 165 5.00 19.20 7.18
C PHE A 165 3.74 18.73 7.91
N ALA A 166 3.64 18.95 9.22
CA ALA A 166 2.48 18.54 10.00
C ALA A 166 1.18 19.12 9.44
N ALA A 167 1.13 20.43 9.17
CA ALA A 167 -0.08 21.09 8.69
C ALA A 167 -0.47 20.69 7.26
N SER A 168 0.48 20.32 6.40
CA SER A 168 0.24 20.05 4.98
C SER A 168 0.14 18.58 4.63
N PHE A 169 0.74 17.69 5.41
CA PHE A 169 0.86 16.27 5.10
C PHE A 169 0.32 15.35 6.20
N ALA A 170 0.34 15.77 7.46
CA ALA A 170 0.02 14.95 8.62
C ALA A 170 -0.85 15.71 9.65
N ALA A 171 -1.85 16.49 9.18
CA ALA A 171 -2.62 17.39 10.02
C ALA A 171 -3.51 16.67 11.05
N ASP A 172 -3.90 15.45 10.79
CA ASP A 172 -4.73 14.59 11.65
C ASP A 172 -3.90 13.52 12.40
N VAL A 173 -2.57 13.56 12.27
CA VAL A 173 -1.66 12.65 12.96
C VAL A 173 -1.25 13.24 14.30
N GLU A 174 -1.01 12.35 15.30
CA GLU A 174 -0.51 12.78 16.61
C GLU A 174 0.76 13.65 16.46
N PRO A 175 0.87 14.78 17.17
CA PRO A 175 1.95 15.76 16.94
C PRO A 175 3.37 15.22 17.02
N GLY A 176 3.66 14.31 17.96
CA GLY A 176 5.00 13.70 18.09
C GLY A 176 5.31 12.79 16.89
N THR A 177 4.31 12.07 16.40
CA THR A 177 4.43 11.24 15.20
C THR A 177 4.62 12.10 13.95
N ALA A 178 3.86 13.19 13.80
CA ALA A 178 3.99 14.11 12.68
C ALA A 178 5.38 14.78 12.65
N LEU A 179 5.92 15.13 13.82
CA LEU A 179 7.29 15.66 13.94
C LEU A 179 8.34 14.63 13.52
N PHE A 180 8.20 13.39 14.00
CA PHE A 180 9.08 12.30 13.59
C PHE A 180 9.03 12.07 12.07
N MET A 181 7.86 12.06 11.47
CA MET A 181 7.69 11.94 10.01
C MET A 181 8.38 13.09 9.26
N ALA A 182 8.28 14.33 9.78
CA ALA A 182 8.94 15.50 9.20
C ALA A 182 10.46 15.39 9.23
N ASP A 183 11.02 14.79 10.29
CA ASP A 183 12.47 14.65 10.48
C ASP A 183 13.04 13.40 9.78
N SER A 184 12.21 12.40 9.51
CA SER A 184 12.56 11.15 8.84
C SER A 184 12.16 11.08 7.36
N GLN A 185 11.97 12.22 6.70
CA GLN A 185 11.61 12.25 5.29
C GLN A 185 12.58 11.45 4.41
N VAL A 186 12.02 10.70 3.47
CA VAL A 186 12.80 10.02 2.42
C VAL A 186 13.01 10.98 1.24
N PRO A 187 14.26 11.15 0.76
CA PRO A 187 14.54 11.97 -0.41
C PRO A 187 13.78 11.44 -1.64
N TRP A 188 13.02 12.31 -2.30
CA TRP A 188 12.26 11.90 -3.48
C TRP A 188 12.85 12.48 -4.76
N ALA A 189 13.34 11.62 -5.66
CA ALA A 189 13.74 12.05 -6.98
C ALA A 189 12.53 12.20 -7.89
N LEU A 190 12.16 13.44 -8.20
CA LEU A 190 11.12 13.70 -9.18
C LEU A 190 11.65 13.38 -10.58
N THR A 191 11.42 12.15 -11.02
CA THR A 191 11.81 11.72 -12.35
C THR A 191 10.78 12.18 -13.37
N PRO A 192 11.19 12.84 -14.48
CA PRO A 192 10.27 13.31 -15.51
C PRO A 192 9.76 12.18 -16.42
N TYR A 193 10.14 10.94 -16.13
CA TYR A 193 9.82 9.82 -17.01
C TYR A 193 8.33 9.47 -16.96
N PRO A 194 7.66 9.44 -18.11
CA PRO A 194 6.27 9.05 -18.21
C PRO A 194 6.08 7.56 -17.97
N VAL A 195 4.90 7.20 -17.52
CA VAL A 195 4.44 5.82 -17.42
C VAL A 195 4.47 5.16 -18.80
N GLN A 196 5.12 4.02 -18.91
CA GLN A 196 5.31 3.31 -20.19
C GLN A 196 4.21 2.27 -20.44
N SER A 197 3.65 1.73 -19.37
CA SER A 197 2.66 0.67 -19.46
C SER A 197 1.24 1.22 -19.35
N LEU A 198 0.35 0.74 -20.22
CA LEU A 198 -1.06 0.70 -19.89
C LEU A 198 -1.28 -0.56 -19.07
N ASN A 199 -2.00 -0.48 -17.97
CA ASN A 199 -2.54 -1.67 -17.37
C ASN A 199 -3.37 -2.40 -18.45
N PRO A 200 -2.99 -3.64 -18.87
CA PRO A 200 -3.69 -4.36 -19.95
C PRO A 200 -5.16 -4.67 -19.61
N ARG A 201 -5.57 -4.46 -18.36
CA ARG A 201 -6.96 -4.65 -17.90
C ARG A 201 -7.79 -3.36 -17.98
N GLY A 202 -7.28 -2.30 -18.63
CA GLY A 202 -7.93 -1.00 -18.72
C GLY A 202 -7.79 -0.18 -17.44
N LYS A 203 -8.41 1.02 -17.42
CA LYS A 203 -8.53 1.79 -16.17
C LYS A 203 -9.08 0.87 -15.10
N PRO A 204 -8.52 0.86 -13.89
CA PRO A 204 -8.99 -0.02 -12.86
C PRO A 204 -10.51 0.13 -12.75
N SER A 205 -11.21 -0.99 -12.81
CA SER A 205 -12.68 -1.02 -12.77
C SER A 205 -13.25 -0.43 -11.49
N ARG A 206 -12.39 -0.08 -10.55
CA ARG A 206 -12.67 0.65 -9.31
C ARG A 206 -11.45 1.47 -8.88
N ALA A 207 -11.17 2.58 -9.56
CA ALA A 207 -10.41 3.66 -8.94
C ALA A 207 -11.34 4.30 -7.89
N THR A 208 -11.22 3.91 -6.64
CA THR A 208 -11.86 4.62 -5.55
C THR A 208 -10.91 5.75 -5.15
N THR A 209 -11.14 6.93 -5.70
CA THR A 209 -10.48 8.16 -5.26
C THR A 209 -11.19 8.60 -3.98
N TRP A 210 -10.51 8.52 -2.87
CA TRP A 210 -10.92 9.12 -1.59
C TRP A 210 -10.09 10.35 -1.34
#